data_b7b6045b0ea0a0a3db255f38049d0df6
#
_entry.id   b7b6045b0ea0a0a3db255f38049d0df6
#
_cell.length_a   1.000
_cell.length_b   1.000
_cell.length_c   1.000
_cell.angle_alpha   90.00
_cell.angle_beta   90.00
_cell.angle_gamma   90.00
#
_symmetry.space_group_name_H-M   'P 1'
#
loop_
_entity.id
_entity.type
_entity.pdbx_description
1 polymer ?
#
loop_
_entity_poly.entity_id
_entity_poly.type
_entity_poly.pdbx_seq_one_letter_code
_entity_poly.pdbx_strand_id
1 'polypeptide(L)'
;KYILFFLFGLLSITISAQSLAEAKALYEKGEYEEAKPTFKKLVKTQPGNGNYNLWYGVCCLETGEPAEALKYLESAVKRRVPSGQLYLALAYNDLYRFEDAIETYETYISDLKKRKRSTEEAEQLLEKSKSNLRMLKGVEEVCFIDSFVVDKEKFLDAYKISPESGKLFMYDTYFNDSGKEGGTVYETELGNKLYYSEMQPDSTLSILSRNKLLDKWSDGSLLPGSINEAMNADYPYVLTDGITIYYASDGPGSMGGYDIFVTRYNTNTDSYLMPENVGMPFNSPYNDYMYVIDEFNDLGWFASDRYQPEGKVCIYVFIPNSSKQVYNYEGMDPDKMISLAQLHSIKDTWTDTDAVKGARERLWTAANAKPRTTKKH
;
A
#
# COMPACT_ATOMS: atom_id res chain seq x y z
N LYS A 1 -10.51 -4.50 68.33
CA LYS A 1 -10.90 -5.48 67.27
C LYS A 1 -11.86 -4.81 66.32
N TYR A 2 -11.37 -4.27 65.23
CA TYR A 2 -12.18 -3.77 64.13
C TYR A 2 -12.01 -4.72 62.95
N ILE A 3 -13.09 -5.41 62.58
CA ILE A 3 -13.18 -6.25 61.39
C ILE A 3 -13.54 -5.34 60.23
N LEU A 4 -12.60 -5.15 59.28
CA LEU A 4 -12.79 -4.41 58.06
C LEU A 4 -13.37 -5.38 57.01
N PHE A 5 -14.66 -5.23 56.70
CA PHE A 5 -15.29 -5.94 55.59
C PHE A 5 -14.91 -5.27 54.28
N PHE A 6 -14.04 -5.95 53.48
CA PHE A 6 -13.80 -5.59 52.10
C PHE A 6 -14.98 -6.12 51.26
N LEU A 7 -15.83 -5.20 50.84
CA LEU A 7 -16.88 -5.48 49.88
C LEU A 7 -16.22 -5.52 48.48
N PHE A 8 -15.91 -6.71 47.98
CA PHE A 8 -15.57 -6.91 46.58
C PHE A 8 -16.86 -6.77 45.78
N GLY A 9 -17.05 -5.58 45.17
CA GLY A 9 -18.08 -5.34 44.16
C GLY A 9 -17.75 -6.13 42.92
N LEU A 10 -18.38 -7.26 42.73
CA LEU A 10 -18.45 -7.97 41.46
C LEU A 10 -19.22 -7.08 40.47
N LEU A 11 -18.49 -6.34 39.66
CA LEU A 11 -19.06 -5.73 38.44
C LEU A 11 -19.41 -6.91 37.51
N SER A 12 -20.64 -7.36 37.60
CA SER A 12 -21.25 -8.26 36.60
C SER A 12 -21.39 -7.45 35.32
N ILE A 13 -20.44 -7.56 34.41
CA ILE A 13 -20.62 -7.12 33.03
C ILE A 13 -21.67 -8.08 32.44
N THR A 14 -22.92 -7.65 32.46
CA THR A 14 -23.98 -8.30 31.70
C THR A 14 -23.69 -8.07 30.22
N ILE A 15 -23.01 -9.04 29.60
CA ILE A 15 -22.91 -9.10 28.14
C ILE A 15 -24.34 -9.40 27.68
N SER A 16 -25.10 -8.35 27.38
CA SER A 16 -26.39 -8.48 26.71
C SER A 16 -26.14 -9.16 25.37
N ALA A 17 -26.83 -10.26 25.13
CA ALA A 17 -26.75 -10.92 23.84
C ALA A 17 -27.36 -9.97 22.79
N GLN A 18 -26.54 -9.42 21.91
CA GLN A 18 -26.96 -8.55 20.81
C GLN A 18 -28.02 -9.26 19.94
N SER A 19 -29.10 -8.55 19.65
CA SER A 19 -30.16 -9.06 18.79
C SER A 19 -29.76 -9.07 17.30
N LEU A 20 -30.44 -9.87 16.48
CA LEU A 20 -30.25 -9.83 15.03
C LEU A 20 -30.51 -8.45 14.43
N ALA A 21 -31.51 -7.71 14.96
CA ALA A 21 -31.83 -6.38 14.47
C ALA A 21 -30.71 -5.37 14.77
N GLU A 22 -30.13 -5.43 15.97
CA GLU A 22 -28.98 -4.60 16.35
C GLU A 22 -27.75 -4.93 15.51
N ALA A 23 -27.43 -6.23 15.32
CA ALA A 23 -26.31 -6.63 14.48
C ALA A 23 -26.47 -6.19 13.02
N LYS A 24 -27.69 -6.22 12.48
CA LYS A 24 -27.96 -5.66 11.15
C LYS A 24 -27.77 -4.15 11.08
N ALA A 25 -28.24 -3.42 12.10
CA ALA A 25 -28.06 -1.97 12.15
C ALA A 25 -26.57 -1.58 12.20
N LEU A 26 -25.77 -2.32 12.95
CA LEU A 26 -24.31 -2.15 12.97
C LEU A 26 -23.67 -2.47 11.61
N TYR A 27 -24.05 -3.57 11.01
CA TYR A 27 -23.60 -3.97 9.68
C TYR A 27 -23.91 -2.91 8.61
N GLU A 28 -25.12 -2.35 8.63
CA GLU A 28 -25.54 -1.30 7.70
C GLU A 28 -24.79 0.04 7.92
N LYS A 29 -24.23 0.26 9.11
CA LYS A 29 -23.38 1.40 9.42
C LYS A 29 -21.88 1.14 9.12
N GLY A 30 -21.50 -0.07 8.75
CA GLY A 30 -20.10 -0.46 8.57
C GLY A 30 -19.37 -0.82 9.87
N GLU A 31 -20.09 -0.94 11.00
CA GLU A 31 -19.53 -1.33 12.31
C GLU A 31 -19.42 -2.89 12.36
N TYR A 32 -18.52 -3.43 11.48
CA TYR A 32 -18.44 -4.86 11.22
C TYR A 32 -17.87 -5.68 12.38
N GLU A 33 -16.90 -5.12 13.13
CA GLU A 33 -16.32 -5.78 14.31
C GLU A 33 -17.38 -6.06 15.38
N GLU A 34 -18.26 -5.09 15.64
CA GLU A 34 -19.33 -5.21 16.61
C GLU A 34 -20.45 -6.14 16.14
N ALA A 35 -20.74 -6.17 14.85
CA ALA A 35 -21.77 -7.03 14.28
C ALA A 35 -21.35 -8.52 14.18
N LYS A 36 -20.05 -8.76 13.89
CA LYS A 36 -19.45 -10.07 13.60
C LYS A 36 -19.74 -11.18 14.63
N PRO A 37 -19.64 -10.95 15.96
CA PRO A 37 -19.90 -11.99 16.95
C PRO A 37 -21.33 -12.55 16.89
N THR A 38 -22.32 -11.71 16.60
CA THR A 38 -23.72 -12.11 16.49
C THR A 38 -23.94 -12.96 15.22
N PHE A 39 -23.44 -12.51 14.07
CA PHE A 39 -23.53 -13.30 12.84
C PHE A 39 -22.77 -14.62 12.93
N LYS A 40 -21.63 -14.66 13.64
CA LYS A 40 -20.90 -15.91 13.92
C LYS A 40 -21.73 -16.94 14.67
N LYS A 41 -22.52 -16.49 15.65
CA LYS A 41 -23.45 -17.37 16.37
C LYS A 41 -24.60 -17.87 15.46
N LEU A 42 -25.18 -16.96 14.66
CA LEU A 42 -26.30 -17.27 13.78
C LEU A 42 -25.88 -18.27 12.68
N VAL A 43 -24.74 -18.10 12.07
CA VAL A 43 -24.21 -19.03 11.06
C VAL A 43 -23.92 -20.43 11.65
N LYS A 44 -23.47 -20.51 12.92
CA LYS A 44 -23.27 -21.78 13.62
C LYS A 44 -24.57 -22.52 13.89
N THR A 45 -25.64 -21.78 14.24
CA THR A 45 -26.96 -22.39 14.53
C THR A 45 -27.73 -22.69 13.28
N GLN A 46 -27.57 -21.93 12.21
CA GLN A 46 -28.27 -22.10 10.93
C GLN A 46 -27.28 -21.99 9.74
N PRO A 47 -26.38 -22.97 9.56
CA PRO A 47 -25.34 -22.92 8.54
C PRO A 47 -25.87 -22.91 7.10
N GLY A 48 -27.13 -23.34 6.90
CA GLY A 48 -27.81 -23.30 5.61
C GLY A 48 -28.44 -21.94 5.26
N ASN A 49 -28.47 -20.98 6.15
CA ASN A 49 -29.03 -19.66 5.89
C ASN A 49 -28.07 -18.78 5.08
N GLY A 50 -28.41 -18.50 3.81
CA GLY A 50 -27.56 -17.74 2.90
C GLY A 50 -27.28 -16.33 3.37
N ASN A 51 -28.25 -15.63 3.97
CA ASN A 51 -28.04 -14.28 4.46
C ASN A 51 -27.12 -14.24 5.69
N TYR A 52 -27.21 -15.21 6.59
CA TYR A 52 -26.29 -15.30 7.74
C TYR A 52 -24.86 -15.56 7.27
N ASN A 53 -24.71 -16.44 6.27
CA ASN A 53 -23.41 -16.66 5.64
C ASN A 53 -22.88 -15.39 4.98
N LEU A 54 -23.72 -14.65 4.22
CA LEU A 54 -23.30 -13.39 3.61
C LEU A 54 -22.83 -12.40 4.68
N TRP A 55 -23.67 -12.07 5.67
CA TRP A 55 -23.32 -11.06 6.67
C TRP A 55 -22.08 -11.41 7.49
N TYR A 56 -21.93 -12.68 7.88
CA TYR A 56 -20.72 -13.11 8.57
C TYR A 56 -19.49 -13.08 7.66
N GLY A 57 -19.63 -13.54 6.41
CA GLY A 57 -18.54 -13.48 5.43
C GLY A 57 -18.09 -12.07 5.12
N VAL A 58 -19.03 -11.13 4.96
CA VAL A 58 -18.71 -9.71 4.78
C VAL A 58 -18.02 -9.14 6.02
N CYS A 59 -18.53 -9.42 7.23
CA CYS A 59 -17.85 -8.97 8.44
C CYS A 59 -16.40 -9.51 8.52
N CYS A 60 -16.16 -10.77 8.17
CA CYS A 60 -14.80 -11.31 8.13
C CYS A 60 -13.94 -10.58 7.10
N LEU A 61 -14.47 -10.32 5.91
CA LEU A 61 -13.75 -9.60 4.86
C LEU A 61 -13.35 -8.19 5.30
N GLU A 62 -14.32 -7.41 5.75
CA GLU A 62 -14.15 -6.01 6.17
C GLU A 62 -13.30 -5.85 7.45
N THR A 63 -13.11 -6.93 8.20
CA THR A 63 -12.23 -6.96 9.40
C THR A 63 -10.89 -7.64 9.13
N GLY A 64 -10.49 -7.77 7.84
CA GLY A 64 -9.18 -8.25 7.45
C GLY A 64 -8.97 -9.78 7.55
N GLU A 65 -10.06 -10.57 7.51
CA GLU A 65 -10.03 -12.03 7.54
C GLU A 65 -10.57 -12.66 6.24
N PRO A 66 -10.03 -12.31 5.04
CA PRO A 66 -10.57 -12.76 3.76
C PRO A 66 -10.54 -14.29 3.60
N ALA A 67 -9.56 -14.98 4.17
CA ALA A 67 -9.48 -16.43 4.13
C ALA A 67 -10.63 -17.10 4.91
N GLU A 68 -11.03 -16.55 6.06
CA GLU A 68 -12.19 -17.03 6.81
C GLU A 68 -13.50 -16.68 6.08
N ALA A 69 -13.56 -15.54 5.39
CA ALA A 69 -14.74 -15.09 4.65
C ALA A 69 -15.13 -16.05 3.54
N LEU A 70 -14.16 -16.65 2.82
CA LEU A 70 -14.40 -17.45 1.59
C LEU A 70 -15.51 -18.47 1.73
N LYS A 71 -15.40 -19.38 2.69
CA LYS A 71 -16.37 -20.51 2.84
C LYS A 71 -17.80 -20.03 3.07
N TYR A 72 -17.95 -18.88 3.73
CA TYR A 72 -19.29 -18.32 4.01
C TYR A 72 -19.82 -17.58 2.80
N LEU A 73 -18.97 -16.84 2.08
CA LEU A 73 -19.35 -16.16 0.85
C LEU A 73 -19.67 -17.16 -0.27
N GLU A 74 -18.91 -18.25 -0.41
CA GLU A 74 -19.24 -19.38 -1.30
C GLU A 74 -20.58 -20.00 -0.95
N SER A 75 -20.87 -20.20 0.35
CA SER A 75 -22.18 -20.68 0.80
C SER A 75 -23.30 -19.71 0.44
N ALA A 76 -23.09 -18.40 0.60
CA ALA A 76 -24.06 -17.37 0.22
C ALA A 76 -24.33 -17.38 -1.29
N VAL A 77 -23.29 -17.51 -2.13
CA VAL A 77 -23.41 -17.65 -3.59
C VAL A 77 -24.19 -18.90 -3.96
N LYS A 78 -23.86 -20.05 -3.36
CA LYS A 78 -24.56 -21.31 -3.57
C LYS A 78 -26.07 -21.21 -3.21
N ARG A 79 -26.41 -20.36 -2.23
CA ARG A 79 -27.81 -20.06 -1.83
C ARG A 79 -28.41 -18.91 -2.63
N ARG A 80 -27.73 -18.42 -3.68
CA ARG A 80 -28.19 -17.35 -4.59
C ARG A 80 -28.53 -16.04 -3.88
N VAL A 81 -27.76 -15.68 -2.84
CA VAL A 81 -27.90 -14.37 -2.19
C VAL A 81 -27.40 -13.29 -3.16
N PRO A 82 -28.18 -12.24 -3.45
CA PRO A 82 -27.91 -11.33 -4.58
C PRO A 82 -26.53 -10.68 -4.61
N SER A 83 -25.96 -10.30 -3.46
CA SER A 83 -24.65 -9.66 -3.34
C SER A 83 -23.50 -10.65 -3.06
N GLY A 84 -23.82 -11.95 -2.95
CA GLY A 84 -22.82 -12.96 -2.60
C GLY A 84 -21.62 -12.98 -3.55
N GLN A 85 -21.88 -12.91 -4.88
CA GLN A 85 -20.82 -12.92 -5.89
C GLN A 85 -19.90 -11.70 -5.80
N LEU A 86 -20.44 -10.50 -5.51
CA LEU A 86 -19.63 -9.30 -5.35
C LEU A 86 -18.62 -9.47 -4.23
N TYR A 87 -19.09 -9.84 -3.04
CA TYR A 87 -18.19 -10.00 -1.88
C TYR A 87 -17.26 -11.20 -2.00
N LEU A 88 -17.68 -12.27 -2.68
CA LEU A 88 -16.80 -13.40 -2.97
C LEU A 88 -15.65 -12.98 -3.89
N ALA A 89 -15.93 -12.20 -4.93
CA ALA A 89 -14.88 -11.68 -5.81
C ALA A 89 -13.93 -10.73 -5.08
N LEU A 90 -14.44 -9.87 -4.19
CA LEU A 90 -13.61 -9.02 -3.32
C LEU A 90 -12.70 -9.86 -2.43
N ALA A 91 -13.22 -10.92 -1.79
CA ALA A 91 -12.41 -11.82 -0.97
C ALA A 91 -11.31 -12.55 -1.77
N TYR A 92 -11.61 -12.95 -3.02
CA TYR A 92 -10.59 -13.50 -3.91
C TYR A 92 -9.51 -12.47 -4.25
N ASN A 93 -9.87 -11.21 -4.50
CA ASN A 93 -8.88 -10.13 -4.73
C ASN A 93 -7.94 -9.94 -3.53
N ASP A 94 -8.49 -9.89 -2.31
CA ASP A 94 -7.68 -9.70 -1.09
C ASP A 94 -6.72 -10.87 -0.86
N LEU A 95 -7.07 -12.05 -1.36
CA LEU A 95 -6.24 -13.26 -1.33
C LEU A 95 -5.33 -13.40 -2.55
N TYR A 96 -5.26 -12.40 -3.44
CA TYR A 96 -4.49 -12.45 -4.68
C TYR A 96 -4.90 -13.58 -5.64
N ARG A 97 -6.09 -14.13 -5.46
CA ARG A 97 -6.72 -15.10 -6.35
C ARG A 97 -7.45 -14.38 -7.49
N PHE A 98 -6.72 -13.60 -8.26
CA PHE A 98 -7.29 -12.66 -9.23
C PHE A 98 -8.02 -13.37 -10.38
N GLU A 99 -7.62 -14.59 -10.78
CA GLU A 99 -8.30 -15.36 -11.82
C GLU A 99 -9.70 -15.77 -11.33
N ASP A 100 -9.83 -16.24 -10.08
CA ASP A 100 -11.12 -16.56 -9.46
C ASP A 100 -12.00 -15.31 -9.29
N ALA A 101 -11.39 -14.17 -8.92
CA ALA A 101 -12.10 -12.90 -8.81
C ALA A 101 -12.67 -12.45 -10.16
N ILE A 102 -11.89 -12.53 -11.25
CA ILE A 102 -12.30 -12.18 -12.60
C ILE A 102 -13.49 -13.04 -13.04
N GLU A 103 -13.41 -14.36 -12.91
CA GLU A 103 -14.51 -15.28 -13.27
C GLU A 103 -15.79 -14.96 -12.47
N THR A 104 -15.62 -14.67 -11.18
CA THR A 104 -16.75 -14.34 -10.29
C THR A 104 -17.38 -13.00 -10.66
N TYR A 105 -16.59 -11.95 -10.98
CA TYR A 105 -17.13 -10.67 -11.46
C TYR A 105 -17.84 -10.81 -12.80
N GLU A 106 -17.29 -11.54 -13.75
CA GLU A 106 -17.94 -11.77 -15.06
C GLU A 106 -19.32 -12.43 -14.88
N THR A 107 -19.42 -13.41 -13.98
CA THR A 107 -20.68 -14.04 -13.63
C THR A 107 -21.65 -13.06 -12.97
N TYR A 108 -21.16 -12.23 -12.03
CA TYR A 108 -21.95 -11.21 -11.35
C TYR A 108 -22.50 -10.16 -12.32
N ILE A 109 -21.65 -9.65 -13.23
CA ILE A 109 -22.02 -8.70 -14.27
C ILE A 109 -23.10 -9.29 -15.19
N SER A 110 -22.96 -10.56 -15.61
CA SER A 110 -23.97 -11.26 -16.40
C SER A 110 -25.33 -11.30 -15.68
N ASP A 111 -25.32 -11.58 -14.38
CA ASP A 111 -26.56 -11.63 -13.58
C ASP A 111 -27.18 -10.24 -13.34
N LEU A 112 -26.36 -9.19 -13.19
CA LEU A 112 -26.82 -7.81 -13.13
C LEU A 112 -27.51 -7.40 -14.45
N LYS A 113 -26.90 -7.72 -15.60
CA LYS A 113 -27.46 -7.45 -16.95
C LYS A 113 -28.83 -8.15 -17.13
N LYS A 114 -28.95 -9.40 -16.73
CA LYS A 114 -30.24 -10.14 -16.78
C LYS A 114 -31.31 -9.45 -15.91
N ARG A 115 -30.92 -8.85 -14.80
CA ARG A 115 -31.82 -8.12 -13.89
C ARG A 115 -32.01 -6.65 -14.25
N LYS A 116 -31.43 -6.19 -15.36
CA LYS A 116 -31.45 -4.79 -15.82
C LYS A 116 -30.94 -3.80 -14.75
N ARG A 117 -29.89 -4.18 -14.02
CA ARG A 117 -29.20 -3.36 -13.03
C ARG A 117 -27.92 -2.77 -13.61
N SER A 118 -27.44 -1.65 -13.04
CA SER A 118 -26.14 -1.05 -13.41
C SER A 118 -25.02 -2.07 -13.20
N THR A 119 -24.06 -2.08 -14.11
CA THR A 119 -22.88 -2.94 -14.09
C THR A 119 -21.58 -2.13 -13.91
N GLU A 120 -21.68 -0.81 -13.89
CA GLU A 120 -20.52 0.11 -13.95
C GLU A 120 -19.50 -0.17 -12.83
N GLU A 121 -19.94 -0.23 -11.59
CA GLU A 121 -19.07 -0.53 -10.44
C GLU A 121 -18.41 -1.92 -10.57
N ALA A 122 -19.20 -2.94 -10.95
CA ALA A 122 -18.67 -4.29 -11.12
C ALA A 122 -17.69 -4.41 -12.30
N GLU A 123 -17.91 -3.64 -13.37
CA GLU A 123 -17.00 -3.57 -14.52
C GLU A 123 -15.69 -2.87 -14.14
N GLN A 124 -15.72 -1.82 -13.31
CA GLN A 124 -14.52 -1.17 -12.77
C GLN A 124 -13.71 -2.14 -11.88
N LEU A 125 -14.37 -2.88 -10.99
CA LEU A 125 -13.73 -3.88 -10.14
C LEU A 125 -13.12 -5.04 -10.96
N LEU A 126 -13.81 -5.46 -12.01
CA LEU A 126 -13.29 -6.47 -12.95
C LEU A 126 -12.01 -5.98 -13.63
N GLU A 127 -11.99 -4.76 -14.16
CA GLU A 127 -10.79 -4.20 -14.81
C GLU A 127 -9.64 -4.03 -13.81
N LYS A 128 -9.92 -3.63 -12.57
CA LYS A 128 -8.93 -3.59 -11.48
C LYS A 128 -8.35 -4.98 -11.22
N SER A 129 -9.18 -6.01 -11.12
CA SER A 129 -8.73 -7.41 -10.92
C SER A 129 -7.85 -7.90 -12.08
N LYS A 130 -8.20 -7.56 -13.32
CA LYS A 130 -7.38 -7.87 -14.50
C LYS A 130 -6.03 -7.16 -14.46
N SER A 131 -6.00 -5.91 -13.98
CA SER A 131 -4.75 -5.17 -13.79
C SER A 131 -3.88 -5.83 -12.72
N ASN A 132 -4.48 -6.20 -11.59
CA ASN A 132 -3.79 -6.87 -10.49
C ASN A 132 -3.23 -8.24 -10.93
N LEU A 133 -3.97 -8.99 -11.76
CA LEU A 133 -3.47 -10.24 -12.34
C LEU A 133 -2.24 -9.99 -13.23
N ARG A 134 -2.23 -8.92 -14.04
CA ARG A 134 -1.04 -8.57 -14.83
C ARG A 134 0.15 -8.25 -13.94
N MET A 135 -0.06 -7.54 -12.81
CA MET A 135 0.99 -7.25 -11.83
C MET A 135 1.49 -8.55 -11.18
N LEU A 136 0.61 -9.48 -10.81
CA LEU A 136 0.98 -10.79 -10.24
C LEU A 136 1.79 -11.62 -11.23
N LYS A 137 1.43 -11.60 -12.51
CA LYS A 137 2.20 -12.27 -13.58
C LYS A 137 3.57 -11.63 -13.85
N GLY A 138 3.75 -10.38 -13.40
CA GLY A 138 4.96 -9.60 -13.54
C GLY A 138 5.68 -9.31 -12.23
N VAL A 139 5.49 -10.15 -11.19
CA VAL A 139 6.19 -9.97 -9.90
C VAL A 139 7.69 -9.90 -10.12
N GLU A 140 8.30 -8.81 -9.66
CA GLU A 140 9.74 -8.61 -9.80
C GLU A 140 10.52 -9.52 -8.86
N GLU A 141 11.55 -10.17 -9.39
CA GLU A 141 12.50 -10.97 -8.62
C GLU A 141 13.51 -10.04 -7.93
N VAL A 142 13.18 -9.65 -6.71
CA VAL A 142 13.96 -8.69 -5.90
C VAL A 142 14.38 -9.36 -4.59
N CYS A 143 15.64 -9.19 -4.20
CA CYS A 143 16.15 -9.68 -2.93
C CYS A 143 15.97 -8.65 -1.82
N PHE A 144 15.02 -8.86 -0.91
CA PHE A 144 14.81 -8.03 0.27
C PHE A 144 15.73 -8.48 1.40
N ILE A 145 16.61 -7.59 1.84
CA ILE A 145 17.66 -7.92 2.81
C ILE A 145 17.24 -7.67 4.26
N ASP A 146 16.37 -6.68 4.48
CA ASP A 146 15.89 -6.32 5.81
C ASP A 146 14.51 -5.69 5.75
N SER A 147 13.80 -5.69 6.89
CA SER A 147 12.55 -4.95 7.08
C SER A 147 12.38 -4.60 8.56
N PHE A 148 11.88 -3.41 8.86
CA PHE A 148 11.67 -2.97 10.22
C PHE A 148 10.51 -1.98 10.32
N VAL A 149 9.77 -2.07 11.43
CA VAL A 149 8.57 -1.26 11.68
C VAL A 149 8.94 -0.01 12.47
N VAL A 150 8.45 1.14 12.01
CA VAL A 150 8.70 2.44 12.63
C VAL A 150 7.40 3.23 12.79
N ASP A 151 7.45 4.32 13.55
CA ASP A 151 6.34 5.29 13.61
C ASP A 151 6.19 6.01 12.27
N LYS A 152 4.96 6.08 11.76
CA LYS A 152 4.65 6.69 10.47
C LYS A 152 5.07 8.17 10.40
N GLU A 153 4.94 8.90 11.50
CA GLU A 153 5.33 10.33 11.58
C GLU A 153 6.84 10.57 11.41
N LYS A 154 7.67 9.56 11.67
CA LYS A 154 9.14 9.64 11.67
C LYS A 154 9.80 8.67 10.71
N PHE A 155 9.05 8.11 9.78
CA PHE A 155 9.53 7.02 8.92
C PHE A 155 10.75 7.41 8.08
N LEU A 156 10.88 8.68 7.68
CA LEU A 156 12.05 9.17 6.92
C LEU A 156 13.35 9.07 7.71
N ASP A 157 13.32 9.12 9.05
CA ASP A 157 14.51 8.95 9.89
C ASP A 157 15.15 7.56 9.71
N ALA A 158 14.39 6.61 9.20
CA ALA A 158 14.84 5.24 8.94
C ALA A 158 15.66 5.12 7.65
N TYR A 159 15.52 6.04 6.71
CA TYR A 159 16.22 6.01 5.43
C TYR A 159 17.67 6.45 5.62
N LYS A 160 18.60 5.50 5.63
CA LYS A 160 20.04 5.73 5.79
C LYS A 160 20.72 5.76 4.42
N ILE A 161 20.32 6.70 3.59
CA ILE A 161 20.83 6.87 2.23
C ILE A 161 22.12 7.71 2.23
N SER A 162 22.94 7.51 1.20
CA SER A 162 24.14 8.32 0.98
C SER A 162 23.77 9.76 0.66
N PRO A 163 24.54 10.77 1.14
CA PRO A 163 24.39 12.15 0.69
C PRO A 163 24.51 12.33 -0.83
N GLU A 164 25.21 11.43 -1.52
CA GLU A 164 25.33 11.38 -2.97
C GLU A 164 24.01 10.94 -3.67
N SER A 165 23.07 10.38 -2.91
CA SER A 165 21.71 10.05 -3.39
C SER A 165 20.69 11.13 -3.02
N GLY A 166 21.12 12.27 -2.46
CA GLY A 166 20.26 13.38 -2.05
C GLY A 166 19.78 13.28 -0.60
N LYS A 167 18.73 14.04 -0.28
CA LYS A 167 18.19 14.14 1.08
C LYS A 167 16.68 14.16 1.07
N LEU A 168 16.08 13.54 2.10
CA LEU A 168 14.65 13.42 2.30
C LEU A 168 14.22 14.21 3.53
N PHE A 169 13.09 14.90 3.44
CA PHE A 169 12.52 15.67 4.55
C PHE A 169 11.00 15.59 4.53
N MET A 170 10.39 15.78 5.68
CA MET A 170 8.97 16.14 5.75
C MET A 170 8.80 17.60 5.34
N TYR A 171 7.70 17.94 4.67
CA TYR A 171 7.43 19.30 4.17
C TYR A 171 7.55 20.36 5.28
N ASP A 172 6.89 20.12 6.42
CA ASP A 172 6.89 21.05 7.55
C ASP A 172 8.27 21.27 8.16
N THR A 173 9.12 20.24 8.14
CA THR A 173 10.51 20.32 8.62
C THR A 173 11.37 21.16 7.69
N TYR A 174 11.15 21.06 6.37
CA TYR A 174 11.97 21.76 5.38
C TYR A 174 11.56 23.23 5.20
N PHE A 175 10.26 23.49 5.08
CA PHE A 175 9.75 24.82 4.74
C PHE A 175 9.36 25.68 5.93
N ASN A 176 9.43 25.19 7.15
CA ASN A 176 9.18 25.93 8.41
C ASN A 176 8.19 27.11 8.28
N ASP A 177 7.00 27.01 8.83
CA ASP A 177 5.97 28.09 8.85
C ASP A 177 5.61 28.68 7.47
N SER A 178 5.67 27.90 6.39
CA SER A 178 5.23 28.37 5.06
C SER A 178 3.75 28.78 5.01
N GLY A 179 2.96 28.40 6.00
CA GLY A 179 1.49 28.57 6.02
C GLY A 179 0.77 27.68 5.02
N LYS A 180 1.48 26.69 4.45
CA LYS A 180 0.97 25.71 3.51
C LYS A 180 1.19 24.30 4.06
N GLU A 181 0.36 23.38 3.65
CA GLU A 181 0.46 21.96 3.95
C GLU A 181 1.12 21.20 2.78
N GLY A 182 1.86 20.15 3.08
CA GLY A 182 2.52 19.30 2.09
C GLY A 182 2.91 17.95 2.66
N GLY A 183 3.42 17.07 1.80
CA GLY A 183 3.86 15.73 2.18
C GLY A 183 5.37 15.66 2.40
N THR A 184 6.13 15.31 1.37
CA THR A 184 7.57 15.09 1.47
C THR A 184 8.38 16.00 0.53
N VAL A 185 9.65 16.15 0.84
CA VAL A 185 10.63 16.93 0.07
C VAL A 185 11.85 16.08 -0.22
N TYR A 186 12.25 16.04 -1.48
CA TYR A 186 13.53 15.50 -1.93
C TYR A 186 14.43 16.62 -2.44
N GLU A 187 15.60 16.77 -1.84
CA GLU A 187 16.67 17.66 -2.28
C GLU A 187 17.75 16.83 -3.01
N THR A 188 18.07 17.19 -4.25
CA THR A 188 19.12 16.50 -5.01
C THR A 188 20.47 16.60 -4.34
N GLU A 189 21.39 15.71 -4.69
CA GLU A 189 22.73 15.61 -4.11
C GLU A 189 23.54 16.92 -4.20
N LEU A 190 23.36 17.67 -5.30
CA LEU A 190 24.00 18.99 -5.49
C LEU A 190 23.33 20.10 -4.70
N GLY A 191 22.17 19.85 -4.08
CA GLY A 191 21.41 20.86 -3.35
C GLY A 191 20.93 22.03 -4.22
N ASN A 192 20.77 21.80 -5.52
CA ASN A 192 20.41 22.82 -6.51
C ASN A 192 19.00 22.63 -7.10
N LYS A 193 18.34 21.53 -6.76
CA LYS A 193 16.95 21.25 -7.18
C LYS A 193 16.18 20.56 -6.06
N LEU A 194 14.91 20.95 -5.92
CA LEU A 194 13.95 20.34 -5.01
C LEU A 194 12.80 19.73 -5.82
N TYR A 195 12.31 18.61 -5.34
CA TYR A 195 11.01 18.04 -5.68
C TYR A 195 10.24 17.87 -4.38
N TYR A 196 8.99 18.30 -4.34
CA TYR A 196 8.20 18.26 -3.12
C TYR A 196 6.72 18.24 -3.44
N SER A 197 5.91 17.69 -2.55
CA SER A 197 4.46 17.74 -2.67
C SER A 197 3.88 18.84 -1.81
N GLU A 198 2.91 19.56 -2.35
CA GLU A 198 2.21 20.66 -1.69
C GLU A 198 0.71 20.54 -1.95
N MET A 199 -0.08 20.82 -0.91
CA MET A 199 -1.53 20.82 -0.98
C MET A 199 -2.02 21.93 -1.93
N GLN A 200 -2.84 21.54 -2.89
CA GLN A 200 -3.44 22.44 -3.86
C GLN A 200 -4.82 22.96 -3.36
N PRO A 201 -5.36 24.03 -3.96
CA PRO A 201 -6.66 24.59 -3.56
C PRO A 201 -7.85 23.61 -3.63
N ASP A 202 -7.75 22.56 -4.41
CA ASP A 202 -8.75 21.49 -4.53
C ASP A 202 -8.58 20.39 -3.49
N SER A 203 -7.68 20.59 -2.51
CA SER A 203 -7.34 19.63 -1.46
C SER A 203 -6.65 18.36 -1.95
N THR A 204 -5.99 18.41 -3.10
CA THR A 204 -5.11 17.33 -3.57
C THR A 204 -3.65 17.68 -3.34
N LEU A 205 -2.81 16.68 -3.10
CA LEU A 205 -1.36 16.83 -3.09
C LEU A 205 -0.83 16.75 -4.52
N SER A 206 -0.04 17.74 -4.93
CA SER A 206 0.63 17.73 -6.22
C SER A 206 2.14 17.92 -6.07
N ILE A 207 2.91 17.29 -6.95
CA ILE A 207 4.37 17.40 -6.95
C ILE A 207 4.80 18.63 -7.73
N LEU A 208 5.64 19.44 -7.06
CA LEU A 208 6.29 20.63 -7.62
C LEU A 208 7.80 20.46 -7.65
N SER A 209 8.47 21.30 -8.43
CA SER A 209 9.92 21.41 -8.38
C SER A 209 10.36 22.88 -8.25
N ARG A 210 11.53 23.08 -7.65
CA ARG A 210 12.24 24.36 -7.60
C ARG A 210 13.69 24.18 -8.02
N ASN A 211 14.24 25.16 -8.72
CA ASN A 211 15.65 25.20 -9.04
C ASN A 211 16.32 26.30 -8.20
N LYS A 212 17.55 26.07 -7.77
CA LYS A 212 18.36 27.06 -7.07
C LYS A 212 19.13 27.89 -8.09
N LEU A 213 18.83 29.16 -8.16
CA LEU A 213 19.51 30.13 -9.02
C LEU A 213 20.43 30.99 -8.11
N LEU A 214 21.74 30.79 -8.21
CA LEU A 214 22.71 31.31 -7.27
C LEU A 214 22.38 30.88 -5.83
N ASP A 215 21.98 31.81 -4.96
CA ASP A 215 21.66 31.52 -3.55
C ASP A 215 20.16 31.52 -3.25
N LYS A 216 19.31 31.63 -4.27
CA LYS A 216 17.84 31.70 -4.10
C LYS A 216 17.12 30.58 -4.83
N TRP A 217 16.11 30.01 -4.19
CA TRP A 217 15.18 29.10 -4.83
C TRP A 217 14.22 29.86 -5.75
N SER A 218 13.95 29.31 -6.93
CA SER A 218 12.87 29.76 -7.80
C SER A 218 11.50 29.57 -7.14
N ASP A 219 10.47 30.15 -7.73
CA ASP A 219 9.10 29.77 -7.40
C ASP A 219 8.87 28.29 -7.73
N GLY A 220 7.90 27.66 -7.03
CA GLY A 220 7.53 26.28 -7.27
C GLY A 220 6.77 26.16 -8.60
N SER A 221 7.17 25.20 -9.42
CA SER A 221 6.48 24.84 -10.65
C SER A 221 5.88 23.45 -10.53
N LEU A 222 4.59 23.30 -10.79
CA LEU A 222 3.95 21.98 -10.89
C LEU A 222 4.67 21.11 -11.92
N LEU A 223 4.92 19.85 -11.59
CA LEU A 223 5.33 18.88 -12.59
C LEU A 223 4.19 18.66 -13.60
N PRO A 224 4.50 18.34 -14.87
CA PRO A 224 3.50 18.18 -15.91
C PRO A 224 2.39 17.19 -15.54
N GLY A 225 1.24 17.37 -16.17
CA GLY A 225 -0.03 16.73 -15.85
C GLY A 225 0.00 15.22 -15.70
N SER A 226 0.80 14.49 -16.49
CA SER A 226 0.91 13.03 -16.38
C SER A 226 1.31 12.51 -14.99
N ILE A 227 1.94 13.34 -14.15
CA ILE A 227 2.28 13.01 -12.75
C ILE A 227 1.16 13.47 -11.81
N ASN A 228 0.62 14.68 -12.03
CA ASN A 228 -0.35 15.32 -11.15
C ASN A 228 -1.82 15.21 -11.66
N GLU A 229 -2.08 14.40 -12.68
CA GLU A 229 -3.45 14.14 -13.18
C GLU A 229 -4.27 13.24 -12.25
N ALA A 230 -3.61 12.51 -11.38
CA ALA A 230 -4.23 11.66 -10.37
C ALA A 230 -4.73 12.47 -9.18
N MET A 231 -5.40 11.83 -8.23
CA MET A 231 -5.97 12.51 -7.07
C MET A 231 -4.88 13.10 -6.17
N ASN A 232 -3.97 12.27 -5.67
CA ASN A 232 -2.81 12.72 -4.90
C ASN A 232 -1.52 12.18 -5.51
N ALA A 233 -0.48 13.00 -5.51
CA ALA A 233 0.89 12.61 -5.84
C ALA A 233 1.85 13.13 -4.77
N ASP A 234 2.64 12.24 -4.17
CA ASP A 234 3.57 12.53 -3.08
C ASP A 234 4.82 11.64 -3.18
N TYR A 235 5.72 11.77 -2.23
CA TYR A 235 6.93 10.97 -2.07
C TYR A 235 7.86 10.98 -3.30
N PRO A 236 8.15 12.17 -3.89
CA PRO A 236 9.03 12.23 -5.06
C PRO A 236 10.47 11.86 -4.71
N TYR A 237 11.08 11.06 -5.58
CA TYR A 237 12.50 10.75 -5.56
C TYR A 237 13.03 10.68 -6.99
N VAL A 238 14.16 11.30 -7.26
CA VAL A 238 14.78 11.32 -8.60
C VAL A 238 16.12 10.61 -8.54
N LEU A 239 16.37 9.70 -9.49
CA LEU A 239 17.65 9.03 -9.63
C LEU A 239 18.78 10.02 -9.96
N THR A 240 20.02 9.60 -9.77
CA THR A 240 21.20 10.39 -10.12
C THR A 240 21.32 10.68 -11.61
N ASP A 241 20.57 9.99 -12.48
CA ASP A 241 20.43 10.32 -13.90
C ASP A 241 19.72 11.66 -14.15
N GLY A 242 19.05 12.20 -13.13
CA GLY A 242 18.32 13.47 -13.15
C GLY A 242 17.03 13.48 -13.97
N ILE A 243 16.62 12.35 -14.56
CA ILE A 243 15.47 12.23 -15.45
C ILE A 243 14.45 11.19 -15.01
N THR A 244 14.85 10.16 -14.26
CA THR A 244 13.96 9.12 -13.75
C THR A 244 13.41 9.54 -12.39
N ILE A 245 12.09 9.68 -12.29
CA ILE A 245 11.40 10.03 -11.05
C ILE A 245 10.52 8.88 -10.59
N TYR A 246 10.63 8.55 -9.32
CA TYR A 246 9.70 7.71 -8.57
C TYR A 246 8.82 8.61 -7.70
N TYR A 247 7.57 8.26 -7.57
CA TYR A 247 6.62 8.95 -6.69
C TYR A 247 5.48 8.00 -6.31
N ALA A 248 4.66 8.37 -5.35
CA ALA A 248 3.48 7.60 -5.02
C ALA A 248 2.20 8.37 -5.35
N SER A 249 1.16 7.65 -5.78
CA SER A 249 -0.15 8.22 -6.12
C SER A 249 -1.26 7.23 -5.78
N ASP A 250 -2.41 7.78 -5.36
CA ASP A 250 -3.66 7.03 -5.13
C ASP A 250 -4.62 7.10 -6.33
N GLY A 251 -4.13 7.58 -7.46
CA GLY A 251 -4.90 7.79 -8.67
C GLY A 251 -5.11 6.53 -9.52
N PRO A 252 -5.58 6.71 -10.77
CA PRO A 252 -5.83 5.62 -11.70
C PRO A 252 -4.59 4.74 -11.91
N GLY A 253 -4.79 3.42 -11.85
CA GLY A 253 -3.72 2.43 -11.97
C GLY A 253 -3.13 1.99 -10.63
N SER A 254 -3.56 2.58 -9.50
CA SER A 254 -3.21 2.07 -8.17
C SER A 254 -3.93 0.78 -7.84
N MET A 255 -3.22 -0.14 -7.22
CA MET A 255 -3.76 -1.40 -6.71
C MET A 255 -4.51 -1.18 -5.38
N GLY A 256 -3.93 -0.35 -4.51
CA GLY A 256 -4.44 -0.04 -3.18
C GLY A 256 -4.78 1.42 -2.97
N GLY A 257 -4.22 2.00 -1.92
CA GLY A 257 -4.17 3.44 -1.68
C GLY A 257 -3.06 4.08 -2.51
N TYR A 258 -2.03 4.60 -1.86
CA TYR A 258 -0.82 5.02 -2.58
C TYR A 258 -0.07 3.83 -3.16
N ASP A 259 0.17 3.88 -4.46
CA ASP A 259 1.08 2.97 -5.18
C ASP A 259 2.29 3.74 -5.69
N ILE A 260 3.42 3.06 -5.80
CA ILE A 260 4.66 3.61 -6.36
C ILE A 260 4.59 3.56 -7.90
N PHE A 261 4.86 4.70 -8.50
CA PHE A 261 4.96 4.88 -9.95
C PHE A 261 6.36 5.36 -10.34
N VAL A 262 6.75 5.06 -11.57
CA VAL A 262 7.99 5.56 -12.18
C VAL A 262 7.69 6.20 -13.52
N THR A 263 8.36 7.31 -13.81
CA THR A 263 8.36 7.92 -15.14
C THR A 263 9.73 8.55 -15.45
N ARG A 264 9.92 8.93 -16.69
CA ARG A 264 11.17 9.54 -17.15
C ARG A 264 10.89 10.84 -17.89
N TYR A 265 11.69 11.86 -17.60
CA TYR A 265 11.64 13.11 -18.33
C TYR A 265 12.26 12.96 -19.71
N ASN A 266 11.52 13.37 -20.74
CA ASN A 266 11.96 13.38 -22.12
C ASN A 266 12.39 14.81 -22.52
N THR A 267 13.68 15.01 -22.61
CA THR A 267 14.27 16.31 -22.94
C THR A 267 13.92 16.82 -24.35
N ASN A 268 13.53 15.92 -25.26
CA ASN A 268 13.16 16.31 -26.62
C ASN A 268 11.75 16.91 -26.69
N THR A 269 10.85 16.47 -25.82
CA THR A 269 9.45 16.90 -25.77
C THR A 269 9.14 17.82 -24.59
N ASP A 270 10.13 18.06 -23.72
CA ASP A 270 10.01 18.86 -22.48
C ASP A 270 8.82 18.37 -21.61
N SER A 271 8.69 17.06 -21.49
CA SER A 271 7.58 16.41 -20.76
C SER A 271 8.00 15.07 -20.16
N TYR A 272 7.25 14.61 -19.18
CA TYR A 272 7.40 13.25 -18.66
C TYR A 272 6.67 12.23 -19.57
N LEU A 273 7.23 11.04 -19.67
CA LEU A 273 6.54 9.89 -20.26
C LEU A 273 5.33 9.52 -19.40
N MET A 274 4.42 8.70 -19.96
CA MET A 274 3.31 8.17 -19.17
C MET A 274 3.86 7.36 -17.98
N PRO A 275 3.44 7.66 -16.74
CA PRO A 275 3.89 6.92 -15.57
C PRO A 275 3.48 5.45 -15.62
N GLU A 276 4.37 4.60 -15.17
CA GLU A 276 4.15 3.16 -15.04
C GLU A 276 4.11 2.78 -13.56
N ASN A 277 3.11 1.99 -13.15
CA ASN A 277 3.06 1.35 -11.84
C ASN A 277 4.22 0.36 -11.75
N VAL A 278 5.06 0.46 -10.70
CA VAL A 278 6.24 -0.42 -10.56
C VAL A 278 5.84 -1.90 -10.38
N GLY A 279 4.62 -2.15 -9.90
CA GLY A 279 4.07 -3.49 -9.76
C GLY A 279 4.47 -4.19 -8.46
N MET A 280 4.15 -5.47 -8.41
CA MET A 280 4.49 -6.32 -7.27
C MET A 280 5.97 -6.75 -7.32
N PRO A 281 6.59 -6.93 -6.16
CA PRO A 281 6.03 -6.93 -4.80
C PRO A 281 6.01 -5.57 -4.11
N PHE A 282 6.42 -4.49 -4.78
CA PHE A 282 6.47 -3.15 -4.20
C PHE A 282 5.08 -2.63 -3.88
N ASN A 283 4.15 -2.70 -4.84
CA ASN A 283 2.78 -2.26 -4.66
C ASN A 283 1.87 -3.39 -4.18
N SER A 284 0.89 -3.02 -3.38
CA SER A 284 -0.04 -3.90 -2.67
C SER A 284 -1.42 -3.24 -2.52
N PRO A 285 -2.44 -3.92 -1.97
CA PRO A 285 -3.72 -3.28 -1.63
C PRO A 285 -3.65 -2.21 -0.54
N TYR A 286 -2.50 -2.00 0.06
CA TYR A 286 -2.23 -1.01 1.12
C TYR A 286 -1.65 0.28 0.54
N ASN A 287 -1.02 1.12 1.40
CA ASN A 287 -0.26 2.28 0.93
C ASN A 287 1.22 1.90 0.82
N ASP A 288 1.76 2.06 -0.36
CA ASP A 288 3.16 1.78 -0.69
C ASP A 288 3.79 3.05 -1.26
N TYR A 289 4.88 3.53 -0.66
CA TYR A 289 5.41 4.85 -0.98
C TYR A 289 6.89 5.00 -0.65
N MET A 290 7.45 6.17 -0.96
CA MET A 290 8.82 6.58 -0.69
C MET A 290 9.85 5.57 -1.21
N TYR A 291 9.77 5.27 -2.51
CA TYR A 291 10.72 4.39 -3.19
C TYR A 291 12.00 5.15 -3.50
N VAL A 292 13.12 4.65 -2.99
CA VAL A 292 14.42 5.27 -3.11
C VAL A 292 15.46 4.25 -3.55
N ILE A 293 16.31 4.61 -4.49
CA ILE A 293 17.49 3.83 -4.87
C ILE A 293 18.75 4.62 -4.49
N ASP A 294 19.44 4.15 -3.49
CA ASP A 294 20.76 4.64 -3.12
C ASP A 294 21.81 3.95 -3.98
N GLU A 295 22.06 4.51 -5.18
CA GLU A 295 22.97 3.95 -6.17
C GLU A 295 24.42 3.88 -5.64
N PHE A 296 24.79 4.74 -4.68
CA PHE A 296 26.12 4.73 -4.08
C PHE A 296 26.35 3.52 -3.17
N ASN A 297 25.37 3.15 -2.37
CA ASN A 297 25.43 2.00 -1.48
C ASN A 297 24.87 0.72 -2.11
N ASP A 298 24.34 0.80 -3.32
CA ASP A 298 23.65 -0.30 -4.00
C ASP A 298 22.55 -0.91 -3.11
N LEU A 299 21.68 -0.03 -2.61
CA LEU A 299 20.54 -0.36 -1.74
C LEU A 299 19.28 0.35 -2.22
N GLY A 300 18.17 -0.36 -2.19
CA GLY A 300 16.84 0.20 -2.42
C GLY A 300 16.01 0.21 -1.14
N TRP A 301 15.08 1.14 -1.05
CA TRP A 301 14.22 1.36 0.11
C TRP A 301 12.79 1.66 -0.34
N PHE A 302 11.81 1.16 0.37
CA PHE A 302 10.44 1.66 0.27
C PHE A 302 9.70 1.46 1.58
N ALA A 303 8.62 2.22 1.76
CA ALA A 303 7.74 2.15 2.91
C ALA A 303 6.40 1.53 2.51
N SER A 304 5.81 0.74 3.41
CA SER A 304 4.49 0.18 3.24
C SER A 304 3.77 0.04 4.59
N ASP A 305 2.49 0.38 4.63
CA ASP A 305 1.68 0.11 5.82
C ASP A 305 0.99 -1.26 5.79
N ARG A 306 1.34 -2.13 4.80
CA ARG A 306 0.82 -3.50 4.73
C ARG A 306 1.08 -4.25 6.03
N TYR A 307 0.04 -4.88 6.55
CA TYR A 307 0.06 -5.67 7.79
C TYR A 307 0.47 -4.88 9.05
N GLN A 308 0.44 -3.54 9.00
CA GLN A 308 0.82 -2.72 10.14
C GLN A 308 -0.42 -2.15 10.84
N PRO A 309 -0.36 -2.00 12.19
CA PRO A 309 -1.38 -1.26 12.89
C PRO A 309 -1.33 0.24 12.52
N GLU A 310 -2.44 0.94 12.73
CA GLU A 310 -2.53 2.38 12.53
C GLU A 310 -1.36 3.12 13.19
N GLY A 311 -0.81 4.13 12.50
CA GLY A 311 0.34 4.90 12.96
C GLY A 311 1.71 4.23 12.80
N LYS A 312 1.76 3.01 12.27
CA LYS A 312 3.01 2.29 11.96
C LYS A 312 3.18 2.07 10.47
N VAL A 313 4.43 1.90 10.08
CA VAL A 313 4.83 1.57 8.70
C VAL A 313 6.05 0.66 8.72
N CYS A 314 6.10 -0.27 7.80
CA CYS A 314 7.27 -1.14 7.59
C CYS A 314 8.16 -0.52 6.51
N ILE A 315 9.44 -0.39 6.81
CA ILE A 315 10.47 -0.02 5.84
C ILE A 315 11.12 -1.31 5.35
N TYR A 316 11.11 -1.50 4.05
CA TYR A 316 11.78 -2.60 3.36
C TYR A 316 13.08 -2.12 2.73
N VAL A 317 14.12 -2.92 2.86
CA VAL A 317 15.43 -2.66 2.24
C VAL A 317 15.75 -3.81 1.29
N PHE A 318 16.19 -3.49 0.08
CA PHE A 318 16.42 -4.49 -0.97
C PHE A 318 17.68 -4.21 -1.79
N ILE A 319 18.13 -5.18 -2.54
CA ILE A 319 19.18 -5.03 -3.54
C ILE A 319 18.51 -4.63 -4.86
N PRO A 320 18.78 -3.42 -5.40
CA PRO A 320 18.17 -2.99 -6.65
C PRO A 320 18.71 -3.81 -7.84
N ASN A 321 17.82 -4.18 -8.75
CA ASN A 321 18.18 -4.82 -9.99
C ASN A 321 18.67 -3.77 -11.00
N SER A 322 19.72 -4.07 -11.75
CA SER A 322 20.17 -3.22 -12.86
C SER A 322 19.19 -3.17 -14.04
N SER A 323 18.34 -4.19 -14.14
CA SER A 323 17.20 -4.27 -15.04
C SER A 323 16.13 -5.15 -14.42
N LYS A 324 14.86 -4.82 -14.66
CA LYS A 324 13.72 -5.57 -14.09
C LYS A 324 13.80 -7.05 -14.48
N GLN A 325 13.89 -7.92 -13.49
CA GLN A 325 13.77 -9.36 -13.60
C GLN A 325 12.43 -9.77 -13.02
N VAL A 326 11.77 -10.76 -13.61
CA VAL A 326 10.46 -11.22 -13.13
C VAL A 326 10.48 -12.73 -12.92
N TYR A 327 9.76 -13.19 -11.91
CA TYR A 327 9.57 -14.61 -11.69
C TYR A 327 8.82 -15.27 -12.84
N ASN A 328 9.13 -16.54 -13.10
CA ASN A 328 8.38 -17.34 -14.08
C ASN A 328 7.02 -17.75 -13.49
N TYR A 329 5.99 -16.98 -13.77
CA TYR A 329 4.62 -17.22 -13.27
C TYR A 329 4.09 -18.61 -13.63
N GLU A 330 4.25 -19.04 -14.89
CA GLU A 330 3.74 -20.32 -15.39
C GLU A 330 4.47 -21.54 -14.78
N GLY A 331 5.72 -21.36 -14.36
CA GLY A 331 6.57 -22.43 -13.81
C GLY A 331 6.64 -22.47 -12.29
N MET A 332 5.95 -21.57 -11.60
CA MET A 332 5.98 -21.47 -10.14
C MET A 332 4.67 -21.95 -9.53
N ASP A 333 4.77 -22.52 -8.32
CA ASP A 333 3.59 -22.81 -7.51
C ASP A 333 2.80 -21.53 -7.21
N PRO A 334 1.48 -21.49 -7.45
CA PRO A 334 0.66 -20.28 -7.26
C PRO A 334 0.72 -19.70 -5.85
N ASP A 335 0.71 -20.54 -4.80
CA ASP A 335 0.77 -20.06 -3.42
C ASP A 335 2.12 -19.42 -3.10
N LYS A 336 3.20 -19.97 -3.68
CA LYS A 336 4.53 -19.38 -3.58
C LYS A 336 4.60 -18.03 -4.32
N MET A 337 4.02 -17.93 -5.51
CA MET A 337 3.96 -16.67 -6.27
C MET A 337 3.21 -15.61 -5.47
N ILE A 338 2.07 -15.96 -4.90
CA ILE A 338 1.26 -15.07 -4.05
C ILE A 338 2.07 -14.64 -2.81
N SER A 339 2.76 -15.58 -2.15
CA SER A 339 3.59 -15.26 -0.98
C SER A 339 4.70 -14.25 -1.30
N LEU A 340 5.36 -14.41 -2.45
CA LEU A 340 6.38 -13.47 -2.93
C LEU A 340 5.79 -12.09 -3.26
N ALA A 341 4.65 -12.06 -3.95
CA ALA A 341 3.94 -10.82 -4.29
C ALA A 341 3.49 -10.05 -3.04
N GLN A 342 3.03 -10.77 -2.02
CA GLN A 342 2.56 -10.20 -0.76
C GLN A 342 3.68 -9.82 0.21
N LEU A 343 4.91 -10.28 0.00
CA LEU A 343 6.03 -10.14 0.94
C LEU A 343 5.71 -10.63 2.36
N HIS A 344 5.06 -11.79 2.49
CA HIS A 344 4.81 -12.38 3.80
C HIS A 344 6.09 -12.64 4.58
N SER A 345 7.16 -13.00 3.87
CA SER A 345 8.49 -13.17 4.43
C SER A 345 9.54 -12.70 3.43
N ILE A 346 10.36 -11.74 3.83
CA ILE A 346 11.52 -11.32 2.99
C ILE A 346 12.50 -12.46 2.74
N LYS A 347 12.56 -13.48 3.63
CA LYS A 347 13.45 -14.63 3.47
C LYS A 347 13.11 -15.49 2.26
N ASP A 348 11.85 -15.46 1.82
CA ASP A 348 11.40 -16.21 0.64
C ASP A 348 12.01 -15.66 -0.66
N THR A 349 12.54 -14.43 -0.62
CA THR A 349 13.23 -13.77 -1.74
C THR A 349 14.73 -14.06 -1.80
N TRP A 350 15.29 -14.80 -0.83
CA TRP A 350 16.72 -15.03 -0.75
C TRP A 350 17.13 -16.22 -1.63
N THR A 351 17.78 -15.91 -2.75
CA THR A 351 18.37 -16.90 -3.65
C THR A 351 19.89 -17.00 -3.46
N ASP A 352 20.53 -15.91 -2.97
CA ASP A 352 21.96 -15.81 -2.70
C ASP A 352 22.21 -15.22 -1.30
N THR A 353 22.59 -16.07 -0.35
CA THR A 353 22.84 -15.67 1.04
C THR A 353 24.10 -14.81 1.21
N ASP A 354 25.08 -14.93 0.32
CA ASP A 354 26.30 -14.10 0.37
C ASP A 354 26.00 -12.69 -0.12
N ALA A 355 25.18 -12.54 -1.16
CA ALA A 355 24.66 -11.24 -1.60
C ALA A 355 23.88 -10.55 -0.49
N VAL A 356 22.99 -11.27 0.21
CA VAL A 356 22.23 -10.75 1.37
C VAL A 356 23.18 -10.26 2.47
N LYS A 357 24.20 -11.07 2.81
CA LYS A 357 25.18 -10.71 3.83
C LYS A 357 25.94 -9.45 3.46
N GLY A 358 26.46 -9.38 2.25
CA GLY A 358 27.19 -8.22 1.74
C GLY A 358 26.34 -6.94 1.73
N ALA A 359 25.07 -7.04 1.32
CA ALA A 359 24.15 -5.92 1.32
C ALA A 359 23.82 -5.45 2.75
N ARG A 360 23.67 -6.37 3.71
CA ARG A 360 23.48 -6.01 5.13
C ARG A 360 24.70 -5.32 5.73
N GLU A 361 25.91 -5.69 5.32
CA GLU A 361 27.14 -5.01 5.72
C GLU A 361 27.17 -3.58 5.16
N ARG A 362 26.73 -3.35 3.91
CA ARG A 362 26.58 -2.00 3.33
C ARG A 362 25.53 -1.18 4.10
N LEU A 363 24.37 -1.78 4.40
CA LEU A 363 23.31 -1.16 5.19
C LEU A 363 23.82 -0.73 6.57
N TRP A 364 24.53 -1.63 7.27
CA TRP A 364 25.12 -1.32 8.58
C TRP A 364 26.14 -0.18 8.48
N THR A 365 26.97 -0.18 7.45
CA THR A 365 27.98 0.87 7.20
C THR A 365 27.30 2.22 6.94
N ALA A 366 26.27 2.25 6.08
CA ALA A 366 25.48 3.46 5.81
C ALA A 366 24.81 4.00 7.08
N ALA A 367 24.21 3.12 7.90
CA ALA A 367 23.55 3.50 9.15
C ALA A 367 24.51 4.08 10.21
N ASN A 368 25.78 3.69 10.20
CA ASN A 368 26.81 4.12 11.15
C ASN A 368 27.79 5.15 10.55
N ALA A 369 27.57 5.61 9.32
CA ALA A 369 28.40 6.62 8.70
C ALA A 369 28.32 7.95 9.51
N LYS A 370 29.45 8.48 9.91
CA LYS A 370 29.50 9.81 10.56
C LYS A 370 29.13 10.87 9.53
N PRO A 371 28.35 11.90 9.92
CA PRO A 371 28.10 13.03 9.05
C PRO A 371 29.43 13.60 8.54
N ARG A 372 29.63 13.66 7.23
CA ARG A 372 30.77 14.33 6.67
C ARG A 372 30.66 15.81 7.02
N THR A 373 31.58 16.34 7.84
CA THR A 373 31.72 17.77 8.07
C THR A 373 32.15 18.38 6.74
N THR A 374 31.22 18.95 5.98
CA THR A 374 31.54 19.82 4.85
C THR A 374 32.33 21.03 5.41
N LYS A 375 33.66 21.04 5.20
CA LYS A 375 34.41 22.25 5.37
C LYS A 375 33.84 23.26 4.38
N LYS A 376 33.18 24.31 4.90
CA LYS A 376 32.89 25.51 4.12
C LYS A 376 34.23 26.06 3.64
N HIS A 377 34.49 26.01 2.36
CA HIS A 377 35.53 26.83 1.70
C HIS A 377 34.89 28.11 1.22
#